data_4d1f64d356549f09af21f454f44844c1
#
_entry.id   4d1f64d356549f09af21f454f44844c1
#
_cell.length_a   1.000
_cell.length_b   1.000
_cell.length_c   1.000
_cell.angle_alpha   90.00
_cell.angle_beta   90.00
_cell.angle_gamma   90.00
#
_symmetry.space_group_name_H-M   'P 1'
#
loop_
_entity.id
_entity.type
_entity.pdbx_description
1 polymer ?
#
loop_
_entity_poly.entity_id
_entity_poly.type
_entity_poly.pdbx_seq_one_letter_code
_entity_poly.pdbx_strand_id
1 'polypeptide(L)'
;MKFDYKALIRLMKKSYKGGGIKIIRTERELRDCFFLSGAGWALLIPKEKCPGEVTGQIVTWLADLPRIGYAAWVVKGFDPKPLEPAERDLAIADCTALPYNLGMKPLPLRTETEFLVQLGNFETAAFDLDAFAVVSGGANLGAFDPGVILARWTDEDTEAWFWIWNDITNVPEIARTAATACRVWHTEKEN
;
A
#
# COMPACT_ATOMS: atom_id res chain seq x y z
N MET A 1 6.29 -3.94 -16.00
CA MET A 1 5.57 -3.62 -14.75
C MET A 1 4.54 -2.53 -15.05
N LYS A 2 3.23 -2.81 -14.86
CA LYS A 2 2.15 -1.85 -15.17
C LYS A 2 1.32 -1.62 -13.91
N PHE A 3 1.42 -0.44 -13.32
CA PHE A 3 0.53 0.05 -12.25
C PHE A 3 0.08 1.47 -12.60
N ASP A 4 -1.01 1.93 -11.99
CA ASP A 4 -1.49 3.30 -12.23
C ASP A 4 -0.64 4.31 -11.44
N TYR A 5 0.44 4.78 -12.06
CA TYR A 5 1.33 5.78 -11.43
C TYR A 5 0.63 7.13 -11.20
N LYS A 6 -0.43 7.45 -11.96
CA LYS A 6 -1.22 8.66 -11.73
C LYS A 6 -2.06 8.52 -10.45
N ALA A 7 -2.61 7.34 -10.21
CA ALA A 7 -3.27 7.02 -8.94
C ALA A 7 -2.26 7.07 -7.78
N LEU A 8 -1.07 6.50 -7.96
CA LEU A 8 0.00 6.57 -6.97
C LEU A 8 0.38 8.00 -6.62
N ILE A 9 0.57 8.88 -7.60
CA ILE A 9 0.89 10.29 -7.35
C ILE A 9 -0.25 11.00 -6.59
N ARG A 10 -1.51 10.71 -6.92
CA ARG A 10 -2.65 11.26 -6.15
C ARG A 10 -2.61 10.79 -4.70
N LEU A 11 -2.37 9.50 -4.47
CA LEU A 11 -2.26 8.90 -3.14
C LEU A 11 -1.08 9.48 -2.35
N MET A 12 0.09 9.62 -2.96
CA MET A 12 1.26 10.28 -2.37
C MET A 12 0.93 11.72 -1.96
N LYS A 13 0.25 12.50 -2.81
CA LYS A 13 -0.16 13.87 -2.51
C LYS A 13 -1.23 13.94 -1.41
N LYS A 14 -2.14 12.97 -1.35
CA LYS A 14 -3.12 12.83 -0.27
C LYS A 14 -2.40 12.62 1.07
N SER A 15 -1.48 11.65 1.13
CA SER A 15 -0.67 11.39 2.32
C SER A 15 0.18 12.60 2.73
N TYR A 16 0.89 13.23 1.80
CA TYR A 16 1.69 14.45 2.05
C TYR A 16 0.88 15.57 2.71
N LYS A 17 -0.42 15.72 2.34
CA LYS A 17 -1.32 16.74 2.91
C LYS A 17 -1.94 16.31 4.24
N GLY A 18 -2.17 15.02 4.45
CA GLY A 18 -2.94 14.49 5.57
C GLY A 18 -2.10 14.15 6.79
N GLY A 19 -1.08 13.35 6.66
CA GLY A 19 -0.29 12.86 7.79
C GLY A 19 1.20 12.71 7.47
N GLY A 20 1.56 13.01 6.23
CA GLY A 20 2.91 12.85 5.73
C GLY A 20 3.14 11.55 4.99
N ILE A 21 4.29 11.48 4.37
CA ILE A 21 4.77 10.33 3.63
C ILE A 21 6.21 10.03 4.05
N LYS A 22 6.54 8.78 4.29
CA LYS A 22 7.92 8.34 4.46
C LYS A 22 8.51 8.05 3.09
N ILE A 23 9.69 8.57 2.83
CA ILE A 23 10.46 8.35 1.60
C ILE A 23 11.80 7.79 2.02
N ILE A 24 12.07 6.56 1.61
CA ILE A 24 13.30 5.84 1.95
C ILE A 24 13.92 5.35 0.65
N ARG A 25 15.21 5.59 0.47
CA ARG A 25 16.01 4.95 -0.58
C ARG A 25 16.93 3.92 0.05
N THR A 26 16.74 2.67 -0.31
CA THR A 26 17.43 1.53 0.29
C THR A 26 17.95 0.59 -0.77
N GLU A 27 18.84 -0.30 -0.37
CA GLU A 27 19.27 -1.42 -1.19
C GLU A 27 18.57 -2.70 -0.72
N ARG A 28 17.99 -3.44 -1.65
CA ARG A 28 17.43 -4.76 -1.41
C ARG A 28 17.92 -5.73 -2.48
N GLU A 29 18.52 -6.84 -2.05
CA GLU A 29 19.05 -7.85 -2.96
C GLU A 29 19.98 -7.26 -4.03
N LEU A 30 20.88 -6.37 -3.60
CA LEU A 30 21.83 -5.63 -4.44
C LEU A 30 21.16 -4.65 -5.44
N ARG A 31 19.88 -4.32 -5.25
CA ARG A 31 19.14 -3.37 -6.10
C ARG A 31 18.82 -2.09 -5.35
N ASP A 32 19.00 -1.00 -6.00
CA ASP A 32 18.60 0.35 -5.54
C ASP A 32 17.08 0.46 -5.62
N CYS A 33 16.41 0.66 -4.48
CA CYS A 33 14.96 0.68 -4.37
C CYS A 33 14.47 1.94 -3.66
N PHE A 34 13.27 2.39 -4.02
CA PHE A 34 12.47 3.29 -3.22
C PHE A 34 11.46 2.49 -2.39
N PHE A 35 11.39 2.84 -1.10
CA PHE A 35 10.29 2.49 -0.24
C PHE A 35 9.52 3.78 0.11
N LEU A 36 8.25 3.81 -0.25
CA LEU A 36 7.34 4.93 -0.01
C LEU A 36 6.21 4.44 0.87
N SER A 37 5.87 5.13 1.95
CA SER A 37 4.72 4.76 2.74
C SER A 37 3.95 5.97 3.27
N GLY A 38 2.64 5.87 3.23
CA GLY A 38 1.69 6.82 3.82
C GLY A 38 0.74 6.11 4.77
N ALA A 39 -0.30 6.81 5.22
CA ALA A 39 -1.34 6.18 6.03
C ALA A 39 -2.05 5.10 5.21
N GLY A 40 -2.03 3.86 5.69
CA GLY A 40 -2.75 2.73 5.11
C GLY A 40 -2.15 2.13 3.83
N TRP A 41 -0.97 2.52 3.40
CA TRP A 41 -0.31 1.94 2.22
C TRP A 41 1.21 2.05 2.25
N ALA A 42 1.89 1.15 1.52
CA ALA A 42 3.32 1.26 1.22
C ALA A 42 3.64 0.71 -0.18
N LEU A 43 4.72 1.18 -0.76
CA LEU A 43 5.27 0.73 -2.04
C LEU A 43 6.77 0.47 -1.89
N LEU A 44 7.23 -0.69 -2.32
CA LEU A 44 8.63 -0.98 -2.57
C LEU A 44 8.83 -1.19 -4.06
N ILE A 45 9.69 -0.40 -4.69
CA ILE A 45 9.92 -0.44 -6.13
C ILE A 45 11.39 -0.25 -6.47
N PRO A 46 11.98 -1.08 -7.35
CA PRO A 46 13.30 -0.81 -7.90
C PRO A 46 13.34 0.55 -8.59
N LYS A 47 14.40 1.31 -8.36
CA LYS A 47 14.53 2.68 -8.87
C LYS A 47 14.41 2.74 -10.40
N GLU A 48 15.00 1.78 -11.09
CA GLU A 48 14.97 1.70 -12.57
C GLU A 48 13.58 1.42 -13.13
N LYS A 49 12.66 0.88 -12.31
CA LYS A 49 11.25 0.64 -12.66
C LYS A 49 10.31 1.73 -12.14
N CYS A 50 10.84 2.68 -11.34
CA CYS A 50 10.07 3.79 -10.80
C CYS A 50 9.77 4.82 -11.89
N PRO A 51 8.50 5.18 -12.14
CA PRO A 51 8.14 6.17 -13.14
C PRO A 51 8.79 7.53 -12.87
N GLY A 52 9.23 8.22 -13.95
CA GLY A 52 9.89 9.51 -13.84
C GLY A 52 9.05 10.56 -13.11
N GLU A 53 7.73 10.52 -13.26
CA GLU A 53 6.80 11.42 -12.57
C GLU A 53 6.77 11.18 -11.05
N VAL A 54 6.88 9.94 -10.61
CA VAL A 54 6.98 9.59 -9.18
C VAL A 54 8.32 10.08 -8.62
N THR A 55 9.40 9.83 -9.34
CA THR A 55 10.74 10.33 -8.98
C THR A 55 10.78 11.85 -8.95
N GLY A 56 10.17 12.53 -9.94
CA GLY A 56 10.03 13.98 -9.98
C GLY A 56 9.26 14.54 -8.79
N GLN A 57 8.22 13.83 -8.32
CA GLN A 57 7.48 14.24 -7.13
C GLN A 57 8.34 14.11 -5.86
N ILE A 58 9.17 13.07 -5.75
CA ILE A 58 10.15 12.91 -4.65
C ILE A 58 11.13 14.08 -4.63
N VAL A 59 11.73 14.39 -5.79
CA VAL A 59 12.67 15.53 -5.93
C VAL A 59 11.99 16.86 -5.57
N THR A 60 10.73 17.04 -5.96
CA THR A 60 9.97 18.26 -5.60
C THR A 60 9.87 18.46 -4.09
N TRP A 61 9.78 17.40 -3.31
CA TRP A 61 9.65 17.49 -1.85
C TRP A 61 10.97 17.50 -1.10
N LEU A 62 12.01 16.88 -1.65
CA LEU A 62 13.33 16.74 -1.00
C LEU A 62 14.40 17.67 -1.57
N ALA A 63 14.07 18.46 -2.60
CA ALA A 63 14.98 19.30 -3.40
C ALA A 63 16.00 18.52 -4.23
N ASP A 64 16.27 17.25 -3.91
CA ASP A 64 17.18 16.37 -4.65
C ASP A 64 16.71 14.90 -4.51
N LEU A 65 17.28 14.04 -5.35
CA LEU A 65 17.06 12.60 -5.23
C LEU A 65 17.85 12.07 -4.03
N PRO A 66 17.19 11.44 -3.04
CA PRO A 66 17.88 10.98 -1.85
C PRO A 66 18.99 9.97 -2.19
N ARG A 67 20.06 9.93 -1.39
CA ARG A 67 21.11 8.91 -1.49
C ARG A 67 20.62 7.57 -0.92
N ILE A 68 21.24 6.47 -1.33
CA ILE A 68 20.99 5.16 -0.72
C ILE A 68 21.25 5.26 0.79
N GLY A 69 20.36 4.68 1.59
CA GLY A 69 20.37 4.76 3.05
C GLY A 69 19.68 6.00 3.63
N TYR A 70 19.28 6.96 2.78
CA TYR A 70 18.53 8.13 3.25
C TYR A 70 17.06 7.78 3.48
N ALA A 71 16.52 8.29 4.57
CA ALA A 71 15.13 8.17 4.92
C ALA A 71 14.62 9.49 5.51
N ALA A 72 13.44 9.93 5.08
CA ALA A 72 12.79 11.13 5.59
C ALA A 72 11.27 10.96 5.67
N TRP A 73 10.70 11.62 6.67
CA TRP A 73 9.27 11.90 6.73
C TRP A 73 9.00 13.30 6.18
N VAL A 74 8.06 13.38 5.25
CA VAL A 74 7.74 14.60 4.51
C VAL A 74 6.26 14.91 4.66
N VAL A 75 5.93 16.12 5.09
CA VAL A 75 4.54 16.58 5.28
C VAL A 75 4.40 18.03 4.83
N LYS A 76 3.24 18.38 4.33
CA LYS A 76 2.97 19.72 3.81
C LYS A 76 3.17 20.80 4.88
N GLY A 77 3.94 21.82 4.54
CA GLY A 77 4.18 22.98 5.40
C GLY A 77 5.33 22.84 6.40
N PHE A 78 6.05 21.73 6.35
CA PHE A 78 7.22 21.47 7.18
C PHE A 78 8.40 21.03 6.33
N ASP A 79 9.61 21.32 6.81
CA ASP A 79 10.83 20.78 6.21
C ASP A 79 10.88 19.26 6.36
N PRO A 80 11.50 18.53 5.40
CA PRO A 80 11.69 17.11 5.50
C PRO A 80 12.43 16.72 6.78
N LYS A 81 11.83 15.84 7.59
CA LYS A 81 12.43 15.35 8.84
C LYS A 81 13.17 14.04 8.57
N PRO A 82 14.49 13.96 8.74
CA PRO A 82 15.21 12.70 8.65
C PRO A 82 14.63 11.65 9.62
N LEU A 83 14.56 10.40 9.18
CA LEU A 83 14.19 9.27 10.03
C LEU A 83 15.46 8.62 10.58
N GLU A 84 15.39 8.20 11.82
CA GLU A 84 16.46 7.40 12.44
C GLU A 84 16.55 6.02 11.77
N PRO A 85 17.76 5.41 11.75
CA PRO A 85 17.95 4.08 11.13
C PRO A 85 16.99 3.01 11.64
N ALA A 86 16.71 2.99 12.95
CA ALA A 86 15.77 2.04 13.55
C ALA A 86 14.33 2.24 13.04
N GLU A 87 13.87 3.49 12.89
CA GLU A 87 12.54 3.81 12.34
C GLU A 87 12.42 3.41 10.88
N ARG A 88 13.50 3.59 10.10
CA ARG A 88 13.61 3.16 8.72
C ARG A 88 13.49 1.64 8.60
N ASP A 89 14.28 0.92 9.37
CA ASP A 89 14.38 -0.54 9.27
C ASP A 89 13.09 -1.21 9.74
N LEU A 90 12.44 -0.69 10.79
CA LEU A 90 11.11 -1.14 11.22
C LEU A 90 10.07 -0.93 10.11
N ALA A 91 10.02 0.25 9.49
CA ALA A 91 9.03 0.55 8.46
C ALA A 91 9.10 -0.42 7.27
N ILE A 92 10.31 -0.89 6.92
CA ILE A 92 10.51 -1.88 5.85
C ILE A 92 10.18 -3.29 6.35
N ALA A 93 10.63 -3.65 7.56
CA ALA A 93 10.42 -4.97 8.16
C ALA A 93 8.93 -5.28 8.33
N ASP A 94 8.14 -4.33 8.82
CA ASP A 94 6.69 -4.47 9.02
C ASP A 94 5.96 -4.81 7.70
N CYS A 95 6.48 -4.33 6.56
CA CYS A 95 5.90 -4.61 5.26
C CYS A 95 6.35 -5.95 4.66
N THR A 96 7.49 -6.49 5.07
CA THR A 96 8.06 -7.69 4.45
C THR A 96 7.77 -8.99 5.20
N ALA A 97 7.35 -8.90 6.46
CA ALA A 97 7.07 -10.05 7.34
C ALA A 97 5.62 -10.55 7.23
N LEU A 98 5.14 -10.87 6.02
CA LEU A 98 3.77 -11.37 5.83
C LEU A 98 3.77 -12.90 5.77
N PRO A 99 3.06 -13.59 6.68
CA PRO A 99 3.24 -15.03 6.86
C PRO A 99 2.59 -15.91 5.79
N TYR A 100 1.39 -15.62 5.31
CA TYR A 100 0.70 -16.42 4.28
C TYR A 100 -0.46 -15.68 3.63
N ASN A 101 -0.88 -16.19 2.46
CA ASN A 101 -1.99 -15.65 1.71
C ASN A 101 -3.32 -16.30 2.15
N LEU A 102 -4.25 -15.50 2.65
CA LEU A 102 -5.58 -15.92 3.05
C LEU A 102 -6.56 -16.05 1.86
N GLY A 103 -6.18 -15.50 0.72
CA GLY A 103 -7.12 -15.28 -0.37
C GLY A 103 -8.09 -14.13 -0.07
N MET A 104 -8.70 -13.61 -1.12
CA MET A 104 -9.73 -12.57 -0.99
C MET A 104 -10.75 -12.65 -2.11
N LYS A 105 -11.98 -12.23 -1.82
CA LYS A 105 -13.03 -12.00 -2.82
C LYS A 105 -13.63 -10.62 -2.65
N PRO A 106 -13.76 -9.83 -3.74
CA PRO A 106 -14.44 -8.55 -3.67
C PRO A 106 -15.90 -8.75 -3.33
N LEU A 107 -16.43 -7.89 -2.48
CA LEU A 107 -17.85 -7.79 -2.20
C LEU A 107 -18.50 -6.80 -3.17
N PRO A 108 -19.79 -6.95 -3.51
CA PRO A 108 -20.50 -6.03 -4.39
C PRO A 108 -20.83 -4.69 -3.72
N LEU A 109 -20.21 -4.42 -2.58
CA LEU A 109 -20.42 -3.24 -1.76
C LEU A 109 -19.14 -2.41 -1.67
N ARG A 110 -19.33 -1.11 -1.70
CA ARG A 110 -18.27 -0.12 -1.43
C ARG A 110 -18.89 1.08 -0.71
N THR A 111 -18.10 1.80 0.04
CA THR A 111 -18.41 3.15 0.50
C THR A 111 -17.90 4.18 -0.51
N GLU A 112 -17.99 5.47 -0.18
CA GLU A 112 -17.39 6.52 -1.03
C GLU A 112 -15.86 6.43 -1.07
N THR A 113 -15.25 5.90 -0.03
CA THR A 113 -13.79 5.91 0.18
C THR A 113 -13.18 4.53 0.30
N GLU A 114 -13.97 3.47 0.58
CA GLU A 114 -13.46 2.12 0.82
C GLU A 114 -14.03 1.10 -0.16
N PHE A 115 -13.20 0.14 -0.47
CA PHE A 115 -13.52 -1.08 -1.18
C PHE A 115 -13.59 -2.24 -0.17
N LEU A 116 -14.69 -2.98 -0.18
CA LEU A 116 -14.94 -4.06 0.77
C LEU A 116 -14.61 -5.43 0.15
N VAL A 117 -13.92 -6.26 0.90
CA VAL A 117 -13.59 -7.64 0.52
C VAL A 117 -13.89 -8.60 1.65
N GLN A 118 -14.18 -9.84 1.28
CA GLN A 118 -14.17 -10.97 2.21
C GLN A 118 -12.81 -11.66 2.14
N LEU A 119 -12.19 -11.89 3.28
CA LEU A 119 -10.95 -12.63 3.43
C LEU A 119 -11.20 -14.13 3.56
N GLY A 120 -10.19 -14.96 3.31
CA GLY A 120 -10.30 -16.41 3.40
C GLY A 120 -10.59 -16.96 4.80
N ASN A 121 -10.40 -16.14 5.85
CA ASN A 121 -10.83 -16.42 7.22
C ASN A 121 -12.30 -16.01 7.50
N PHE A 122 -13.06 -15.69 6.46
CA PHE A 122 -14.44 -15.22 6.46
C PHE A 122 -14.67 -13.82 7.04
N GLU A 123 -13.63 -13.12 7.46
CA GLU A 123 -13.74 -11.73 7.91
C GLU A 123 -13.96 -10.77 6.74
N THR A 124 -14.58 -9.63 7.03
CA THR A 124 -14.72 -8.53 6.09
C THR A 124 -13.64 -7.49 6.38
N ALA A 125 -12.95 -7.08 5.35
CA ALA A 125 -11.93 -6.03 5.41
C ALA A 125 -12.31 -4.88 4.48
N ALA A 126 -11.89 -3.66 4.84
CA ALA A 126 -12.09 -2.45 4.06
C ALA A 126 -10.75 -1.83 3.68
N PHE A 127 -10.60 -1.45 2.44
CA PHE A 127 -9.35 -0.89 1.91
C PHE A 127 -9.64 0.42 1.17
N ASP A 128 -8.74 1.40 1.34
CA ASP A 128 -8.84 2.71 0.68
C ASP A 128 -8.92 2.56 -0.85
N LEU A 129 -9.97 3.14 -1.46
CA LEU A 129 -10.20 3.10 -2.91
C LEU A 129 -9.09 3.78 -3.70
N ASP A 130 -8.51 4.87 -3.19
CA ASP A 130 -7.41 5.56 -3.86
C ASP A 130 -6.14 4.68 -3.87
N ALA A 131 -5.89 3.94 -2.77
CA ALA A 131 -4.79 2.99 -2.71
C ALA A 131 -5.06 1.79 -3.65
N PHE A 132 -6.28 1.25 -3.65
CA PHE A 132 -6.63 0.15 -4.54
C PHE A 132 -6.56 0.53 -6.03
N ALA A 133 -6.83 1.79 -6.38
CA ALA A 133 -6.72 2.27 -7.76
C ALA A 133 -5.29 2.17 -8.32
N VAL A 134 -4.25 2.19 -7.47
CA VAL A 134 -2.85 1.99 -7.88
C VAL A 134 -2.64 0.59 -8.46
N VAL A 135 -3.39 -0.40 -7.95
CA VAL A 135 -3.21 -1.82 -8.27
C VAL A 135 -3.83 -2.20 -9.62
N SER A 136 -4.59 -1.32 -10.26
CA SER A 136 -5.17 -1.58 -11.57
C SER A 136 -4.07 -1.88 -12.60
N GLY A 137 -4.07 -3.06 -13.22
CA GLY A 137 -3.17 -3.35 -14.33
C GLY A 137 -2.28 -4.59 -14.23
N GLY A 138 -2.75 -5.69 -13.63
CA GLY A 138 -2.09 -7.00 -13.76
C GLY A 138 -1.10 -7.34 -12.64
N ALA A 139 -1.36 -6.86 -11.44
CA ALA A 139 -0.67 -7.35 -10.25
C ALA A 139 -1.20 -8.74 -9.84
N ASN A 140 -0.32 -9.57 -9.30
CA ASN A 140 -0.72 -10.71 -8.51
C ASN A 140 -1.15 -10.22 -7.13
N LEU A 141 -2.40 -10.46 -6.77
CA LEU A 141 -2.99 -10.02 -5.50
C LEU A 141 -3.04 -11.16 -4.50
N GLY A 142 -2.68 -10.86 -3.27
CA GLY A 142 -2.89 -11.73 -2.12
C GLY A 142 -3.41 -10.92 -0.92
N ALA A 143 -4.20 -11.56 -0.08
CA ALA A 143 -4.63 -11.00 1.19
C ALA A 143 -3.93 -11.75 2.32
N PHE A 144 -3.47 -11.03 3.33
CA PHE A 144 -2.66 -11.55 4.42
C PHE A 144 -3.25 -11.13 5.77
N ASP A 145 -3.04 -11.96 6.79
CA ASP A 145 -3.35 -11.59 8.17
C ASP A 145 -2.30 -10.56 8.69
N PRO A 146 -2.71 -9.48 9.35
CA PRO A 146 -4.03 -9.09 9.87
C PRO A 146 -4.84 -8.14 8.96
N GLY A 147 -5.08 -8.48 7.72
CA GLY A 147 -5.90 -7.65 6.83
C GLY A 147 -5.05 -6.69 6.00
N VAL A 148 -4.10 -7.25 5.27
CA VAL A 148 -3.28 -6.54 4.31
C VAL A 148 -3.53 -7.11 2.93
N ILE A 149 -3.77 -6.25 1.95
CA ILE A 149 -3.65 -6.63 0.54
C ILE A 149 -2.22 -6.36 0.09
N LEU A 150 -1.59 -7.36 -0.51
CA LEU A 150 -0.32 -7.22 -1.20
C LEU A 150 -0.53 -7.40 -2.70
N ALA A 151 -0.17 -6.38 -3.45
CA ALA A 151 -0.05 -6.44 -4.89
C ALA A 151 1.43 -6.61 -5.27
N ARG A 152 1.72 -7.59 -6.13
CA ARG A 152 3.07 -7.86 -6.62
C ARG A 152 3.09 -7.76 -8.14
N TRP A 153 4.03 -7.00 -8.67
CA TRP A 153 4.36 -6.97 -10.09
C TRP A 153 5.73 -7.57 -10.29
N THR A 154 5.80 -8.60 -11.09
CA THR A 154 7.05 -9.25 -11.48
C THR A 154 7.34 -8.94 -12.94
N ASP A 155 8.57 -8.57 -13.24
CA ASP A 155 9.05 -8.27 -14.59
C ASP A 155 10.50 -8.76 -14.69
N GLU A 156 10.72 -9.84 -15.44
CA GLU A 156 11.99 -10.55 -15.53
C GLU A 156 12.54 -10.89 -14.12
N ASP A 157 13.63 -10.24 -13.72
CA ASP A 157 14.28 -10.42 -12.42
C ASP A 157 13.92 -9.34 -11.39
N THR A 158 12.91 -8.51 -11.64
CA THR A 158 12.54 -7.41 -10.76
C THR A 158 11.13 -7.56 -10.21
N GLU A 159 10.95 -7.23 -8.94
CA GLU A 159 9.66 -7.18 -8.28
C GLU A 159 9.38 -5.79 -7.71
N ALA A 160 8.14 -5.35 -7.82
CA ALA A 160 7.62 -4.24 -7.03
C ALA A 160 6.46 -4.75 -6.17
N TRP A 161 6.38 -4.23 -4.96
CA TRP A 161 5.42 -4.64 -3.96
C TRP A 161 4.65 -3.44 -3.47
N PHE A 162 3.32 -3.56 -3.41
CA PHE A 162 2.44 -2.53 -2.89
C PHE A 162 1.49 -3.13 -1.87
N TRP A 163 1.54 -2.60 -0.66
CA TRP A 163 0.71 -3.01 0.47
C TRP A 163 -0.41 -2.02 0.69
N ILE A 164 -1.59 -2.52 1.02
CA ILE A 164 -2.74 -1.75 1.46
C ILE A 164 -3.24 -2.38 2.76
N TRP A 165 -3.27 -1.58 3.83
CA TRP A 165 -3.75 -2.04 5.13
C TRP A 165 -5.24 -1.85 5.27
N ASN A 166 -5.87 -2.80 5.96
CA ASN A 166 -7.26 -2.73 6.35
C ASN A 166 -7.51 -1.55 7.31
N ASP A 167 -8.49 -0.74 7.01
CA ASP A 167 -8.98 0.35 7.87
C ASP A 167 -10.50 0.21 8.07
N ILE A 168 -10.90 -0.85 8.75
CA ILE A 168 -12.32 -1.12 9.03
C ILE A 168 -12.92 -0.11 10.02
N THR A 169 -12.08 0.68 10.72
CA THR A 169 -12.56 1.62 11.74
C THR A 169 -13.39 2.74 11.15
N ASN A 170 -13.14 3.10 9.90
CA ASN A 170 -13.85 4.15 9.17
C ASN A 170 -15.11 3.65 8.43
N VAL A 171 -15.35 2.32 8.40
CA VAL A 171 -16.51 1.76 7.72
C VAL A 171 -17.76 1.88 8.61
N PRO A 172 -18.84 2.53 8.14
CA PRO A 172 -20.08 2.61 8.88
C PRO A 172 -20.62 1.22 9.25
N GLU A 173 -21.20 1.07 10.44
CA GLU A 173 -21.72 -0.21 10.92
C GLU A 173 -22.76 -0.83 9.97
N ILE A 174 -23.60 0.01 9.36
CA ILE A 174 -24.57 -0.42 8.36
C ILE A 174 -23.89 -1.05 7.14
N ALA A 175 -22.75 -0.52 6.70
CA ALA A 175 -22.00 -1.08 5.58
C ALA A 175 -21.33 -2.39 5.98
N ARG A 176 -20.84 -2.53 7.22
CA ARG A 176 -20.30 -3.79 7.75
C ARG A 176 -21.35 -4.89 7.83
N THR A 177 -22.55 -4.55 8.32
CA THR A 177 -23.70 -5.46 8.39
C THR A 177 -24.13 -5.92 7.00
N ALA A 178 -24.26 -4.99 6.06
CA ALA A 178 -24.59 -5.30 4.68
C ALA A 178 -23.52 -6.15 4.00
N ALA A 179 -22.23 -5.88 4.26
CA ALA A 179 -21.12 -6.68 3.75
C ALA A 179 -21.19 -8.13 4.27
N THR A 180 -21.56 -8.33 5.52
CA THR A 180 -21.75 -9.67 6.10
C THR A 180 -22.87 -10.43 5.37
N ALA A 181 -23.96 -9.77 5.02
CA ALA A 181 -25.08 -10.38 4.28
C ALA A 181 -24.71 -10.69 2.81
N CYS A 182 -23.70 -10.02 2.24
CA CYS A 182 -23.24 -10.21 0.87
C CYS A 182 -22.02 -11.13 0.75
N ARG A 183 -21.67 -11.87 1.80
CA ARG A 183 -20.52 -12.79 1.78
C ARG A 183 -20.60 -13.80 0.62
N VAL A 184 -19.45 -14.01 0.00
CA VAL A 184 -19.27 -14.93 -1.13
C VAL A 184 -18.85 -16.32 -0.65
N TRP A 185 -18.16 -16.39 0.50
CA TRP A 185 -17.83 -17.62 1.19
C TRP A 185 -18.72 -17.77 2.43
N HIS A 186 -19.22 -18.94 2.64
CA HIS A 186 -20.02 -19.32 3.80
C HIS A 186 -19.25 -20.35 4.63
N THR A 187 -19.45 -20.31 5.93
CA THR A 187 -18.94 -21.37 6.82
C THR A 187 -19.73 -22.66 6.60
N GLU A 188 -19.11 -23.83 6.74
CA GLU A 188 -19.77 -25.13 6.58
C GLU A 188 -20.98 -25.36 7.51
N LYS A 189 -21.16 -24.47 8.51
CA LYS A 189 -22.30 -24.54 9.47
C LYS A 189 -23.56 -23.82 8.99
N GLU A 190 -23.51 -23.14 7.84
CA GLU A 190 -24.65 -22.39 7.30
C GLU A 190 -25.40 -23.16 6.19
N ASN A 191 -25.09 -24.46 5.98
CA ASN A 191 -25.78 -25.37 5.06
C ASN A 191 -26.64 -26.40 5.79
#